data_5bde74ae6e4471eef263a7065fae2df0
#
_entry.id   5bde74ae6e4471eef263a7065fae2df0
#
_cell.length_a   1.000
_cell.length_b   1.000
_cell.length_c   1.000
_cell.angle_alpha   90.00
_cell.angle_beta   90.00
_cell.angle_gamma   90.00
#
_symmetry.space_group_name_H-M   'P 1'
#
loop_
_entity.id
_entity.type
_entity.pdbx_description
1 polymer ?
#
loop_
_entity_poly.entity_id
_entity_poly.type
_entity_poly.pdbx_seq_one_letter_code
_entity_poly.pdbx_strand_id
1 'polypeptide(L)'
;MPNFIDEPTAGLDVLAREDLLNMLRDYMEEDDTRSILISSHISTDLEGLCDDLYMIDKGRIVLHEDMDTLLGQYGLLKMTREQYETVDKQYFLRKRKESYGYSILTNEKQFYLENYPQITMENGNIDDVIAMMVKGEAV
;
A
#
# COMPACT_ATOMS: atom_id res chain seq x y z
N MET A 1 0.03 -6.53 25.42
CA MET A 1 -0.76 -5.33 25.08
C MET A 1 -0.03 -4.52 24.01
N PRO A 2 -0.68 -4.20 22.90
CA PRO A 2 -0.09 -3.28 21.95
C PRO A 2 -0.02 -1.87 22.51
N ASN A 3 1.04 -1.16 22.19
CA ASN A 3 1.16 0.27 22.47
C ASN A 3 0.61 1.05 21.27
N PHE A 4 -0.25 2.01 21.53
CA PHE A 4 -0.83 2.85 20.49
C PHE A 4 -0.06 4.16 20.39
N ILE A 5 0.36 4.49 19.17
CA ILE A 5 1.09 5.73 18.87
C ILE A 5 0.41 6.38 17.67
N ASP A 6 -0.04 7.64 17.87
CA ASP A 6 -0.74 8.39 16.82
C ASP A 6 0.19 9.43 16.20
N GLU A 7 0.42 9.32 14.89
CA GLU A 7 1.24 10.25 14.12
C GLU A 7 2.60 10.55 14.77
N PRO A 8 3.40 9.51 15.11
CA PRO A 8 4.62 9.72 15.91
C PRO A 8 5.68 10.56 15.20
N THR A 9 5.65 10.62 13.86
CA THR A 9 6.65 11.35 13.09
C THR A 9 6.18 12.71 12.60
N ALA A 10 4.93 13.07 12.90
CA ALA A 10 4.37 14.37 12.49
C ALA A 10 5.16 15.52 13.10
N GLY A 11 5.62 16.46 12.26
CA GLY A 11 6.38 17.60 12.69
C GLY A 11 7.86 17.38 12.96
N LEU A 12 8.36 16.13 12.79
CA LEU A 12 9.78 15.81 12.95
C LEU A 12 10.54 16.04 11.65
N ASP A 13 11.80 16.41 11.75
CA ASP A 13 12.68 16.45 10.59
C ASP A 13 13.10 15.01 10.20
N VAL A 14 13.82 14.87 9.07
CA VAL A 14 14.17 13.56 8.51
C VAL A 14 15.01 12.73 9.48
N LEU A 15 16.02 13.34 10.13
CA LEU A 15 16.90 12.61 11.03
C LEU A 15 16.18 12.19 12.31
N ALA A 16 15.39 13.09 12.90
CA ALA A 16 14.62 12.76 14.09
C ALA A 16 13.58 11.69 13.80
N ARG A 17 12.99 11.70 12.60
CA ARG A 17 12.05 10.65 12.16
C ARG A 17 12.73 9.29 12.08
N GLU A 18 13.90 9.22 11.44
CA GLU A 18 14.65 7.98 11.32
C GLU A 18 15.07 7.42 12.68
N ASP A 19 15.51 8.30 13.59
CA ASP A 19 15.89 7.89 14.94
C ASP A 19 14.71 7.30 15.70
N LEU A 20 13.53 7.93 15.59
CA LEU A 20 12.32 7.43 16.22
C LEU A 20 11.92 6.06 15.66
N LEU A 21 11.93 5.91 14.34
CA LEU A 21 11.57 4.64 13.70
C LEU A 21 12.54 3.52 14.08
N ASN A 22 13.83 3.80 14.16
CA ASN A 22 14.83 2.83 14.60
C ASN A 22 14.59 2.41 16.05
N MET A 23 14.28 3.38 16.91
CA MET A 23 13.97 3.10 18.32
C MET A 23 12.75 2.18 18.46
N LEU A 24 11.68 2.43 17.68
CA LEU A 24 10.48 1.60 17.70
C LEU A 24 10.77 0.20 17.16
N ARG A 25 11.57 0.10 16.13
CA ARG A 25 11.97 -1.18 15.55
C ARG A 25 12.77 -2.01 16.54
N ASP A 26 13.75 -1.39 17.21
CA ASP A 26 14.54 -2.06 18.26
C ASP A 26 13.68 -2.53 19.40
N TYR A 27 12.68 -1.74 19.81
CA TYR A 27 11.75 -2.12 20.85
C TYR A 27 10.99 -3.39 20.48
N MET A 28 10.56 -3.52 19.22
CA MET A 28 9.84 -4.70 18.75
C MET A 28 10.73 -5.92 18.63
N GLU A 29 11.97 -5.74 18.25
CA GLU A 29 12.93 -6.84 18.06
C GLU A 29 13.43 -7.46 19.38
N GLU A 30 13.41 -6.70 20.47
CA GLU A 30 13.85 -7.20 21.78
C GLU A 30 13.01 -8.36 22.30
N ASP A 31 11.72 -8.41 21.93
CA ASP A 31 10.78 -9.41 22.45
C ASP A 31 9.69 -9.64 21.42
N ASP A 32 9.57 -10.86 20.91
CA ASP A 32 8.58 -11.25 19.90
C ASP A 32 7.14 -11.04 20.37
N THR A 33 6.90 -10.94 21.69
CA THR A 33 5.55 -10.71 22.22
C THR A 33 5.14 -9.24 22.17
N ARG A 34 6.06 -8.33 21.88
CA ARG A 34 5.75 -6.90 21.80
C ARG A 34 5.08 -6.56 20.48
N SER A 35 4.14 -5.64 20.55
CA SER A 35 3.49 -5.09 19.36
C SER A 35 3.22 -3.62 19.56
N ILE A 36 3.13 -2.89 18.42
CA ILE A 36 2.86 -1.47 18.42
C ILE A 36 1.76 -1.20 17.39
N LEU A 37 0.74 -0.43 17.80
CA LEU A 37 -0.28 0.06 16.90
C LEU A 37 0.01 1.53 16.61
N ILE A 38 0.20 1.87 15.33
CA ILE A 38 0.58 3.21 14.89
C ILE A 38 -0.46 3.75 13.92
N SER A 39 -0.88 5.00 14.12
CA SER A 39 -1.64 5.77 13.13
C SER A 39 -0.69 6.78 12.49
N SER A 40 -0.59 6.80 11.17
CA SER A 40 0.32 7.69 10.47
C SER A 40 -0.20 8.06 9.10
N HIS A 41 0.04 9.32 8.68
CA HIS A 41 -0.23 9.79 7.33
C HIS A 41 1.00 9.71 6.43
N ILE A 42 2.13 9.27 6.97
CA ILE A 42 3.40 9.17 6.23
C ILE A 42 3.66 7.70 5.93
N SER A 43 3.36 7.29 4.71
CA SER A 43 3.40 5.87 4.31
C SER A 43 4.77 5.24 4.37
N THR A 44 5.84 6.00 4.11
CA THR A 44 7.21 5.48 4.18
C THR A 44 7.57 5.02 5.58
N ASP A 45 7.00 5.64 6.62
CA ASP A 45 7.19 5.20 8.00
C ASP A 45 6.61 3.81 8.20
N LEU A 46 5.42 3.57 7.62
CA LEU A 46 4.72 2.29 7.74
C LEU A 46 5.47 1.17 7.02
N GLU A 47 6.00 1.44 5.83
CA GLU A 47 6.73 0.45 5.03
C GLU A 47 7.96 -0.10 5.78
N GLY A 48 8.63 0.76 6.54
CA GLY A 48 9.85 0.39 7.22
C GLY A 48 9.66 -0.23 8.60
N LEU A 49 8.46 -0.10 9.19
CA LEU A 49 8.22 -0.46 10.58
C LEU A 49 7.15 -1.53 10.77
N CYS A 50 6.08 -1.50 9.97
CA CYS A 50 4.89 -2.32 10.21
C CYS A 50 4.96 -3.67 9.50
N ASP A 51 4.50 -4.71 10.17
CA ASP A 51 4.35 -6.06 9.56
C ASP A 51 2.99 -6.19 8.88
N ASP A 52 1.96 -5.61 9.47
CA ASP A 52 0.59 -5.64 8.94
C ASP A 52 0.04 -4.24 8.76
N LEU A 53 -0.77 -4.07 7.72
CA LEU A 53 -1.48 -2.83 7.46
C LEU A 53 -2.98 -3.07 7.52
N TYR A 54 -3.67 -2.27 8.32
CA TYR A 54 -5.13 -2.17 8.32
C TYR A 54 -5.50 -0.79 7.81
N MET A 55 -6.30 -0.74 6.75
CA MET A 55 -6.81 0.51 6.22
C MET A 55 -8.27 0.66 6.63
N ILE A 56 -8.59 1.75 7.30
CA ILE A 56 -9.95 2.04 7.78
C ILE A 56 -10.47 3.27 7.06
N ASP A 57 -11.66 3.15 6.47
CA ASP A 57 -12.35 4.24 5.80
C ASP A 57 -13.81 4.22 6.20
N LYS A 58 -14.33 5.37 6.66
CA LYS A 58 -15.73 5.54 7.08
C LYS A 58 -16.18 4.48 8.09
N GLY A 59 -15.31 4.17 9.05
CA GLY A 59 -15.60 3.21 10.11
C GLY A 59 -15.52 1.74 9.71
N ARG A 60 -15.02 1.44 8.51
CA ARG A 60 -14.89 0.07 8.01
C ARG A 60 -13.46 -0.25 7.67
N ILE A 61 -13.06 -1.50 7.90
CA ILE A 61 -11.78 -2.01 7.42
C ILE A 61 -11.96 -2.32 5.93
N VAL A 62 -11.28 -1.55 5.08
CA VAL A 62 -11.36 -1.72 3.62
C VAL A 62 -10.21 -2.53 3.07
N LEU A 63 -9.13 -2.67 3.84
CA LEU A 63 -7.97 -3.46 3.46
C LEU A 63 -7.27 -3.96 4.72
N HIS A 64 -6.89 -5.23 4.71
CA HIS A 64 -5.96 -5.80 5.67
C HIS A 64 -4.98 -6.67 4.91
N GLU A 65 -3.71 -6.36 5.01
CA GLU A 65 -2.68 -7.12 4.31
C GLU A 65 -1.39 -7.09 5.11
N ASP A 66 -0.59 -8.15 5.04
CA ASP A 66 0.77 -8.09 5.56
C ASP A 66 1.64 -7.24 4.62
N MET A 67 2.69 -6.65 5.17
CA MET A 67 3.50 -5.70 4.43
C MET A 67 4.24 -6.36 3.27
N ASP A 68 4.73 -7.58 3.45
CA ASP A 68 5.45 -8.29 2.40
C ASP A 68 4.54 -8.58 1.20
N THR A 69 3.30 -9.00 1.46
CA THR A 69 2.30 -9.22 0.42
C THR A 69 1.96 -7.91 -0.29
N LEU A 70 1.75 -6.85 0.48
CA LEU A 70 1.43 -5.55 -0.09
C LEU A 70 2.51 -5.05 -1.04
N LEU A 71 3.76 -5.07 -0.60
CA LEU A 71 4.88 -4.58 -1.40
C LEU A 71 5.26 -5.54 -2.53
N GLY A 72 5.02 -6.84 -2.35
CA GLY A 72 5.41 -7.87 -3.32
C GLY A 72 4.37 -8.20 -4.38
N GLN A 73 3.09 -8.12 -4.05
CA GLN A 73 2.00 -8.58 -4.93
C GLN A 73 1.13 -7.46 -5.49
N TYR A 74 1.06 -6.32 -4.82
CA TYR A 74 0.25 -5.21 -5.29
C TYR A 74 1.02 -4.39 -6.30
N GLY A 75 0.33 -3.96 -7.35
CA GLY A 75 0.91 -3.11 -8.38
C GLY A 75 -0.14 -2.24 -9.03
N LEU A 76 0.34 -1.22 -9.73
CA LEU A 76 -0.49 -0.26 -10.42
C LEU A 76 -0.25 -0.41 -11.91
N LEU A 77 -1.29 -0.82 -12.64
CA LEU A 77 -1.26 -0.92 -14.08
C LEU A 77 -1.66 0.41 -14.69
N LYS A 78 -0.86 0.89 -15.63
CA LYS A 78 -1.17 2.07 -16.45
C LYS A 78 -1.44 1.61 -17.86
N MET A 79 -2.64 1.79 -18.34
CA MET A 79 -3.02 1.27 -19.67
C MET A 79 -3.85 2.26 -20.46
N THR A 80 -3.79 2.11 -21.78
CA THR A 80 -4.64 2.85 -22.69
C THR A 80 -6.06 2.27 -22.64
N ARG A 81 -7.01 3.02 -23.22
CA ARG A 81 -8.39 2.51 -23.34
C ARG A 81 -8.45 1.22 -24.13
N GLU A 82 -7.68 1.11 -25.20
CA GLU A 82 -7.64 -0.10 -26.04
C GLU A 82 -7.10 -1.29 -25.27
N GLN A 83 -6.03 -1.10 -24.50
CA GLN A 83 -5.49 -2.15 -23.64
C GLN A 83 -6.51 -2.58 -22.60
N TYR A 84 -7.22 -1.64 -22.00
CA TYR A 84 -8.26 -1.93 -21.02
C TYR A 84 -9.37 -2.81 -21.59
N GLU A 85 -9.75 -2.59 -22.86
CA GLU A 85 -10.82 -3.37 -23.48
C GLU A 85 -10.45 -4.84 -23.70
N THR A 86 -9.17 -5.15 -23.86
CA THR A 86 -8.70 -6.48 -24.22
C THR A 86 -8.05 -7.24 -23.07
N VAL A 87 -7.65 -6.56 -21.99
CA VAL A 87 -6.95 -7.19 -20.88
C VAL A 87 -7.90 -8.02 -20.02
N ASP A 88 -7.37 -9.12 -19.43
CA ASP A 88 -8.10 -9.91 -18.45
C ASP A 88 -8.24 -9.10 -17.16
N LYS A 89 -9.48 -8.93 -16.68
CA LYS A 89 -9.82 -8.06 -15.56
C LYS A 89 -10.09 -8.83 -14.26
N GLN A 90 -9.82 -10.14 -14.22
CA GLN A 90 -10.20 -10.95 -13.07
C GLN A 90 -9.50 -10.56 -11.77
N TYR A 91 -8.31 -9.96 -11.85
CA TYR A 91 -7.54 -9.53 -10.68
C TYR A 91 -7.51 -8.01 -10.50
N PHE A 92 -8.46 -7.31 -11.09
CA PHE A 92 -8.62 -5.87 -10.88
C PHE A 92 -9.36 -5.63 -9.56
N LEU A 93 -8.76 -4.81 -8.69
CA LEU A 93 -9.37 -4.45 -7.40
C LEU A 93 -10.07 -3.10 -7.47
N ARG A 94 -9.42 -2.12 -8.10
CA ARG A 94 -9.96 -0.77 -8.27
C ARG A 94 -9.50 -0.23 -9.60
N LYS A 95 -10.29 0.68 -10.16
CA LYS A 95 -9.93 1.39 -11.38
C LYS A 95 -10.13 2.88 -11.22
N ARG A 96 -9.36 3.65 -11.96
CA ARG A 96 -9.48 5.09 -12.00
C ARG A 96 -9.26 5.55 -13.43
N LYS A 97 -10.19 6.38 -13.93
CA LYS A 97 -10.08 6.93 -15.28
C LYS A 97 -9.03 8.03 -15.30
N GLU A 98 -8.15 7.97 -16.28
CA GLU A 98 -7.08 8.94 -16.49
C GLU A 98 -7.19 9.54 -17.88
N SER A 99 -6.43 10.62 -18.15
CA SER A 99 -6.42 11.24 -19.46
C SER A 99 -5.91 10.33 -20.58
N TYR A 100 -4.98 9.43 -20.24
CA TYR A 100 -4.39 8.47 -21.19
C TYR A 100 -5.15 7.15 -21.27
N GLY A 101 -6.09 6.90 -20.36
CA GLY A 101 -6.81 5.64 -20.28
C GLY A 101 -7.21 5.31 -18.85
N TYR A 102 -6.57 4.31 -18.22
CA TYR A 102 -6.92 3.85 -16.88
C TYR A 102 -5.70 3.53 -16.03
N SER A 103 -5.83 3.79 -14.72
CA SER A 103 -4.97 3.24 -13.68
C SER A 103 -5.74 2.13 -12.98
N ILE A 104 -5.10 0.98 -12.79
CA ILE A 104 -5.74 -0.19 -12.19
C ILE A 104 -4.89 -0.70 -11.03
N LEU A 105 -5.52 -0.88 -9.87
CA LEU A 105 -4.89 -1.55 -8.74
C LEU A 105 -5.14 -3.05 -8.83
N THR A 106 -4.08 -3.84 -8.74
CA THR A 106 -4.17 -5.30 -8.69
C THR A 106 -3.35 -5.84 -7.53
N ASN A 107 -3.74 -6.99 -6.99
CA ASN A 107 -2.95 -7.76 -6.03
C ASN A 107 -2.27 -8.98 -6.67
N GLU A 108 -2.27 -9.04 -7.99
CA GLU A 108 -1.62 -10.12 -8.76
C GLU A 108 -0.72 -9.52 -9.83
N LYS A 109 0.22 -8.65 -9.41
CA LYS A 109 1.06 -7.96 -10.38
C LYS A 109 1.91 -8.92 -11.22
N GLN A 110 2.34 -10.04 -10.65
CA GLN A 110 3.14 -11.02 -11.41
C GLN A 110 2.37 -11.61 -12.58
N PHE A 111 1.07 -11.89 -12.39
CA PHE A 111 0.22 -12.35 -13.47
C PHE A 111 0.24 -11.40 -14.66
N TYR A 112 0.11 -10.09 -14.39
CA TYR A 112 0.11 -9.09 -15.47
C TYR A 112 1.48 -8.84 -16.06
N LEU A 113 2.54 -8.95 -15.28
CA LEU A 113 3.90 -8.86 -15.80
C LEU A 113 4.21 -9.98 -16.78
N GLU A 114 3.74 -11.18 -16.49
CA GLU A 114 3.99 -12.37 -17.33
C GLU A 114 3.10 -12.42 -18.57
N ASN A 115 1.83 -12.03 -18.43
CA ASN A 115 0.85 -12.20 -19.51
C ASN A 115 0.61 -10.95 -20.35
N TYR A 116 0.92 -9.78 -19.81
CA TYR A 116 0.71 -8.48 -20.48
C TYR A 116 1.94 -7.59 -20.34
N PRO A 117 3.11 -8.02 -20.83
CA PRO A 117 4.35 -7.27 -20.61
C PRO A 117 4.38 -5.90 -21.30
N GLN A 118 3.49 -5.66 -22.26
CA GLN A 118 3.38 -4.36 -22.94
C GLN A 118 2.63 -3.32 -22.10
N ILE A 119 1.89 -3.73 -21.07
CA ILE A 119 1.20 -2.80 -20.18
C ILE A 119 2.18 -2.32 -19.11
N THR A 120 2.25 -0.99 -18.91
CA THR A 120 3.13 -0.41 -17.91
C THR A 120 2.69 -0.83 -16.50
N MET A 121 3.63 -1.35 -15.73
CA MET A 121 3.41 -1.76 -14.34
C MET A 121 4.29 -0.92 -13.43
N GLU A 122 3.68 -0.27 -12.44
CA GLU A 122 4.40 0.39 -11.37
C GLU A 122 4.24 -0.42 -10.10
N ASN A 123 5.30 -0.51 -9.28
CA ASN A 123 5.18 -1.15 -7.99
C ASN A 123 4.26 -0.30 -7.12
N GLY A 124 3.23 -0.94 -6.55
CA GLY A 124 2.32 -0.25 -5.65
C GLY A 124 3.01 0.02 -4.32
N ASN A 125 3.17 1.29 -3.97
CA ASN A 125 3.55 1.65 -2.62
C ASN A 125 2.28 1.87 -1.79
N ILE A 126 2.44 2.10 -0.48
CA ILE A 126 1.28 2.27 0.40
C ILE A 126 0.43 3.46 -0.04
N ASP A 127 1.05 4.59 -0.45
CA ASP A 127 0.30 5.77 -0.90
C ASP A 127 -0.58 5.46 -2.10
N ASP A 128 -0.05 4.73 -3.08
CA ASP A 128 -0.80 4.36 -4.28
C ASP A 128 -1.96 3.42 -3.94
N VAL A 129 -1.74 2.45 -3.07
CA VAL A 129 -2.78 1.52 -2.63
C VAL A 129 -3.89 2.29 -1.91
N ILE A 130 -3.53 3.16 -0.98
CA ILE A 130 -4.50 3.97 -0.24
C ILE A 130 -5.31 4.85 -1.20
N ALA A 131 -4.64 5.55 -2.10
CA ALA A 131 -5.31 6.43 -3.05
C ALA A 131 -6.31 5.66 -3.92
N MET A 132 -5.94 4.50 -4.40
CA MET A 132 -6.82 3.68 -5.24
C MET A 132 -7.98 3.07 -4.45
N MET A 133 -7.74 2.65 -3.20
CA MET A 133 -8.81 2.09 -2.36
C MET A 133 -9.83 3.15 -1.96
N VAL A 134 -9.42 4.39 -1.76
CA VAL A 134 -10.31 5.49 -1.36
C VAL A 134 -10.96 6.16 -2.56
N LYS A 135 -10.18 6.49 -3.59
CA LYS A 135 -10.64 7.30 -4.74
C LYS A 135 -10.97 6.48 -5.98
N GLY A 136 -10.47 5.25 -6.07
CA GLY A 136 -10.75 4.38 -7.20
C GLY A 136 -12.16 3.83 -7.17
N GLU A 137 -12.68 3.45 -8.34
CA GLU A 137 -13.97 2.81 -8.45
C GLU A 137 -13.83 1.30 -8.27
N ALA A 138 -14.84 0.68 -7.66
CA ALA A 138 -14.92 -0.78 -7.60
C ALA A 138 -15.05 -1.36 -9.01
N VAL A 139 -14.40 -2.47 -9.24
CA VAL A 139 -14.42 -3.13 -10.54
C VAL A 139 -15.49 -4.20 -10.60
#